data_6705d14a288e5b6b0f6ba162cf99213f
#
_entry.id   6705d14a288e5b6b0f6ba162cf99213f
#
_cell.length_a   1.000
_cell.length_b   1.000
_cell.length_c   1.000
_cell.angle_alpha   90.00
_cell.angle_beta   90.00
_cell.angle_gamma   90.00
#
_symmetry.space_group_name_H-M   'P 1'
#
loop_
_entity.id
_entity.type
_entity.pdbx_description
1 polymer ?
#
loop_
_entity_poly.entity_id
_entity_poly.type
_entity_poly.pdbx_seq_one_letter_code
_entity_poly.pdbx_strand_id
1 'polypeptide(L)'
;GPALIRAGKDGLPEIKNPVDDHINGNEVWDAVIDGTYTFTGTKHYDPAEKRDIDIHVIYHSSGNKLQTNVGMARAIEAHRKVDMVVAHAQFFTSAARYADIILPLTTEWERFDGLFGGTLGHKSNREMMVAYQQIIDPLYEAKSDQDIACELAEKLGIARADVYPFDVKQQYFNQLASMEVCDEDGKTYVPAVGITQEDIDELGVEGEPQEGKLAYQELKQLGVYQVKRTPDDNYGYIAFKDFVEDPEANPLETPSGKLEIYSQTLADTFSAMGWDTVTPIPTYVKVTNGYEDASASGAEYPLQVMNPHYLRRAHSVFDNIGWLREAWTNPVFISTADAEAAGVSDGDTVLVSSPYGQCVRNACVYAGLMPGVVALPHGAWVAVDEETGIDAAGADNYLTGPAPNGQGVSGYNSALCKIEKYTGEALAPDAEQPLRIVCKDGE
;
A
#
# COMPACT_ATOMS: atom_id res chain seq x y z
N GLY A 1 -18.97 11.48 2.92
CA GLY A 1 -20.15 11.46 3.78
C GLY A 1 -19.80 11.04 5.20
N PRO A 2 -20.69 11.21 6.17
CA PRO A 2 -20.47 10.71 7.52
C PRO A 2 -20.28 9.18 7.47
N ALA A 3 -19.41 8.67 8.36
CA ALA A 3 -19.31 7.23 8.54
C ALA A 3 -20.61 6.75 9.21
N LEU A 4 -21.33 5.83 8.57
CA LEU A 4 -22.53 5.26 9.18
C LEU A 4 -22.17 4.28 10.31
N ILE A 5 -20.99 3.67 10.21
CA ILE A 5 -20.40 2.90 11.30
C ILE A 5 -19.07 3.54 11.68
N ARG A 6 -18.87 3.83 12.93
CA ARG A 6 -17.61 4.29 13.51
C ARG A 6 -16.88 3.09 14.10
N ALA A 7 -15.59 2.98 13.78
CA ALA A 7 -14.74 1.95 14.35
C ALA A 7 -14.67 2.07 15.87
N GLY A 8 -14.72 0.94 16.52
CA GLY A 8 -14.49 0.83 17.94
C GLY A 8 -13.03 1.12 18.32
N LYS A 9 -12.81 1.32 19.61
CA LYS A 9 -11.49 1.55 20.20
C LYS A 9 -11.10 0.34 21.03
N ASP A 10 -9.93 -0.19 20.78
CA ASP A 10 -9.40 -1.33 21.56
C ASP A 10 -8.89 -0.93 22.95
N GLY A 11 -8.81 0.37 23.23
CA GLY A 11 -8.34 0.87 24.51
C GLY A 11 -6.84 0.74 24.72
N LEU A 12 -6.06 0.50 23.66
CA LEU A 12 -4.62 0.44 23.75
C LEU A 12 -4.01 1.81 24.08
N PRO A 13 -2.91 1.87 24.82
CA PRO A 13 -2.24 3.11 25.11
C PRO A 13 -1.67 3.75 23.83
N GLU A 14 -1.74 5.05 23.73
CA GLU A 14 -1.01 5.79 22.70
C GLU A 14 0.46 5.88 23.11
N ILE A 15 1.32 5.15 22.42
CA ILE A 15 2.77 5.21 22.63
C ILE A 15 3.32 6.29 21.72
N LYS A 16 3.83 7.38 22.36
CA LYS A 16 4.45 8.46 21.61
C LYS A 16 5.74 7.97 20.95
N ASN A 17 5.84 8.13 19.61
CA ASN A 17 7.10 7.91 18.92
C ASN A 17 8.16 8.91 19.45
N PRO A 18 9.30 8.44 20.00
CA PRO A 18 10.35 9.34 20.46
C PRO A 18 11.13 10.02 19.33
N VAL A 19 10.97 9.54 18.10
CA VAL A 19 11.62 10.06 16.90
C VAL A 19 10.58 10.77 16.05
N ASP A 20 10.71 12.08 15.91
CA ASP A 20 9.83 12.89 15.07
C ASP A 20 10.24 12.88 13.58
N ASP A 21 11.43 12.37 13.28
CA ASP A 21 11.95 12.29 11.91
C ASP A 21 11.26 11.21 11.09
N HIS A 22 11.07 11.51 9.82
CA HIS A 22 10.60 10.57 8.82
C HIS A 22 11.30 10.84 7.49
N ILE A 23 11.43 9.81 6.69
CA ILE A 23 11.99 9.89 5.34
C ILE A 23 10.85 9.84 4.34
N ASN A 24 10.82 10.78 3.41
CA ASN A 24 9.85 10.80 2.33
C ASN A 24 9.94 9.53 1.47
N GLY A 25 8.80 9.00 1.04
CA GLY A 25 8.75 7.72 0.33
C GLY A 25 9.55 7.66 -0.97
N ASN A 26 9.79 8.81 -1.61
CA ASN A 26 10.61 8.93 -2.81
C ASN A 26 12.13 8.96 -2.52
N GLU A 27 12.55 9.15 -1.28
CA GLU A 27 13.96 9.23 -0.87
C GLU A 27 14.41 8.05 0.01
N VAL A 28 13.50 7.14 0.38
CA VAL A 28 13.79 6.12 1.40
C VAL A 28 15.00 5.25 1.06
N TRP A 29 15.16 4.86 -0.18
CA TRP A 29 16.30 4.03 -0.59
C TRP A 29 17.60 4.84 -0.74
N ASP A 30 17.49 6.06 -1.26
CA ASP A 30 18.62 6.98 -1.37
C ASP A 30 19.11 7.40 0.02
N ALA A 31 18.22 7.60 0.98
CA ALA A 31 18.60 7.87 2.36
C ALA A 31 19.46 6.76 2.98
N VAL A 32 19.12 5.50 2.70
CA VAL A 32 19.94 4.35 3.12
C VAL A 32 21.30 4.35 2.41
N ILE A 33 21.31 4.60 1.10
CA ILE A 33 22.52 4.46 0.27
C ILE A 33 23.46 5.66 0.43
N ASP A 34 22.91 6.87 0.35
CA ASP A 34 23.68 8.11 0.32
C ASP A 34 23.88 8.73 1.72
N GLY A 35 23.14 8.24 2.72
CA GLY A 35 23.25 8.69 4.11
C GLY A 35 22.69 10.09 4.35
N THR A 36 21.78 10.57 3.47
CA THR A 36 21.12 11.88 3.62
C THR A 36 19.67 11.82 3.16
N TYR A 37 18.83 12.64 3.74
CA TYR A 37 17.42 12.79 3.33
C TYR A 37 16.94 14.23 3.48
N THR A 38 15.76 14.54 2.93
CA THR A 38 15.12 15.85 3.04
C THR A 38 13.99 15.78 4.06
N PHE A 39 14.14 16.49 5.16
CA PHE A 39 13.12 16.63 6.17
C PHE A 39 12.24 17.86 5.87
N THR A 40 10.93 17.67 5.88
CA THR A 40 9.91 18.71 5.61
C THR A 40 8.93 18.87 6.78
N GLY A 41 9.36 18.57 7.99
CA GLY A 41 8.53 18.61 9.21
C GLY A 41 7.61 17.40 9.34
N THR A 42 7.06 17.21 10.55
CA THR A 42 6.19 16.07 10.88
C THR A 42 4.87 16.06 10.09
N LYS A 43 4.45 17.22 9.60
CA LYS A 43 3.25 17.37 8.75
C LYS A 43 3.56 17.47 7.26
N HIS A 44 4.82 17.33 6.86
CA HIS A 44 5.32 17.40 5.48
C HIS A 44 5.12 18.77 4.77
N TYR A 45 5.03 19.86 5.52
CA TYR A 45 4.80 21.21 4.98
C TYR A 45 5.78 22.27 5.48
N ASP A 46 6.78 21.88 6.26
CA ASP A 46 7.82 22.78 6.72
C ASP A 46 8.89 22.98 5.61
N PRO A 47 9.67 24.07 5.68
CA PRO A 47 10.79 24.29 4.77
C PRO A 47 11.72 23.06 4.73
N ALA A 48 12.20 22.74 3.54
CA ALA A 48 13.07 21.59 3.31
C ALA A 48 14.42 21.77 4.00
N GLU A 49 14.82 20.78 4.79
CA GLU A 49 16.12 20.74 5.47
C GLU A 49 16.84 19.44 5.11
N LYS A 50 18.07 19.51 4.59
CA LYS A 50 18.90 18.32 4.40
C LYS A 50 19.50 17.88 5.72
N ARG A 51 19.34 16.58 6.02
CA ARG A 51 19.83 15.93 7.24
C ARG A 51 20.66 14.71 6.90
N ASP A 52 21.71 14.47 7.68
CA ASP A 52 22.48 13.24 7.63
C ASP A 52 21.76 12.14 8.39
N ILE A 53 21.91 10.90 7.93
CA ILE A 53 21.33 9.71 8.57
C ILE A 53 22.24 8.50 8.34
N ASP A 54 22.32 7.61 9.34
CA ASP A 54 23.05 6.35 9.27
C ASP A 54 22.09 5.21 9.62
N ILE A 55 21.65 4.48 8.61
CA ILE A 55 20.64 3.43 8.74
C ILE A 55 21.31 2.07 8.74
N HIS A 56 21.18 1.35 9.85
CA HIS A 56 21.76 0.04 10.08
C HIS A 56 20.76 -1.11 9.89
N VAL A 57 19.46 -0.84 10.05
CA VAL A 57 18.42 -1.88 10.02
C VAL A 57 17.25 -1.43 9.16
N ILE A 58 16.79 -2.31 8.28
CA ILE A 58 15.51 -2.19 7.61
C ILE A 58 14.55 -3.21 8.23
N TYR A 59 13.44 -2.73 8.79
CA TYR A 59 12.44 -3.56 9.44
C TYR A 59 11.08 -3.45 8.75
N HIS A 60 10.69 -4.49 8.04
CA HIS A 60 9.39 -4.59 7.35
C HIS A 60 8.36 -5.21 8.27
N SER A 61 7.67 -4.40 9.06
CA SER A 61 6.57 -4.87 9.94
C SER A 61 5.26 -5.09 9.20
N SER A 62 5.11 -4.53 8.00
CA SER A 62 3.90 -4.71 7.19
C SER A 62 4.18 -4.45 5.72
N GLY A 63 3.52 -5.22 4.86
CA GLY A 63 3.57 -5.03 3.41
C GLY A 63 4.89 -5.46 2.77
N ASN A 64 4.98 -5.28 1.48
CA ASN A 64 6.11 -5.67 0.63
C ASN A 64 6.75 -4.40 0.04
N LYS A 65 7.38 -3.58 0.89
CA LYS A 65 7.88 -2.24 0.52
C LYS A 65 8.93 -2.27 -0.58
N LEU A 66 9.80 -3.28 -0.62
CA LEU A 66 10.73 -3.46 -1.73
C LEU A 66 9.99 -3.56 -3.08
N GLN A 67 8.84 -4.26 -3.10
CA GLN A 67 8.02 -4.43 -4.30
C GLN A 67 7.14 -3.22 -4.60
N THR A 68 6.61 -2.55 -3.58
CA THR A 68 5.54 -1.55 -3.74
C THR A 68 6.04 -0.12 -3.84
N ASN A 69 7.25 0.18 -3.39
CA ASN A 69 7.86 1.48 -3.60
C ASN A 69 8.54 1.54 -4.97
N VAL A 70 8.68 2.74 -5.51
CA VAL A 70 9.45 2.97 -6.75
C VAL A 70 10.95 2.78 -6.51
N GLY A 71 11.70 2.56 -7.60
CA GLY A 71 13.16 2.43 -7.51
C GLY A 71 13.62 1.09 -6.94
N MET A 72 13.03 -0.01 -7.39
CA MET A 72 13.32 -1.35 -6.85
C MET A 72 14.79 -1.76 -6.98
N ALA A 73 15.50 -1.34 -8.03
CA ALA A 73 16.94 -1.59 -8.15
C ALA A 73 17.71 -0.93 -6.98
N ARG A 74 17.39 0.32 -6.67
CA ARG A 74 17.94 1.03 -5.51
C ARG A 74 17.50 0.40 -4.18
N ALA A 75 16.26 -0.09 -4.11
CA ALA A 75 15.78 -0.83 -2.94
C ALA A 75 16.63 -2.07 -2.65
N ILE A 76 16.95 -2.86 -3.67
CA ILE A 76 17.81 -4.04 -3.53
C ILE A 76 19.22 -3.64 -3.04
N GLU A 77 19.80 -2.59 -3.60
CA GLU A 77 21.08 -2.05 -3.16
C GLU A 77 21.03 -1.60 -1.68
N ALA A 78 19.97 -0.89 -1.29
CA ALA A 78 19.74 -0.47 0.09
C ALA A 78 19.64 -1.65 1.06
N HIS A 79 18.90 -2.72 0.69
CA HIS A 79 18.77 -3.93 1.51
C HIS A 79 20.10 -4.67 1.69
N ARG A 80 21.00 -4.61 0.70
CA ARG A 80 22.35 -5.21 0.79
C ARG A 80 23.36 -4.36 1.55
N LYS A 81 23.09 -3.07 1.69
CA LYS A 81 24.00 -2.14 2.36
C LYS A 81 23.90 -2.17 3.88
N VAL A 82 22.69 -2.31 4.42
CA VAL A 82 22.45 -2.28 5.86
C VAL A 82 22.98 -3.54 6.56
N ASP A 83 23.20 -3.43 7.87
CA ASP A 83 23.71 -4.53 8.69
C ASP A 83 22.70 -5.67 8.83
N MET A 84 21.38 -5.37 8.81
CA MET A 84 20.34 -6.36 8.98
C MET A 84 19.03 -5.93 8.33
N VAL A 85 18.36 -6.88 7.69
CA VAL A 85 16.99 -6.74 7.17
C VAL A 85 16.07 -7.78 7.83
N VAL A 86 14.99 -7.29 8.42
CA VAL A 86 13.95 -8.14 9.04
C VAL A 86 12.65 -7.96 8.28
N ALA A 87 11.94 -9.04 8.01
CA ALA A 87 10.63 -8.98 7.36
C ALA A 87 9.60 -9.87 8.08
N HIS A 88 8.45 -9.28 8.41
CA HIS A 88 7.24 -10.04 8.71
C HIS A 88 6.60 -10.48 7.40
N ALA A 89 6.35 -11.76 7.22
CA ALA A 89 5.81 -12.24 5.95
C ALA A 89 4.99 -13.51 6.10
N GLN A 90 3.89 -13.57 5.34
CA GLN A 90 3.08 -14.79 5.17
C GLN A 90 3.61 -15.65 4.00
N PHE A 91 4.32 -15.02 3.05
CA PHE A 91 4.85 -15.63 1.84
C PHE A 91 6.25 -15.07 1.55
N PHE A 92 7.05 -15.79 0.77
CA PHE A 92 8.34 -15.31 0.29
C PHE A 92 8.17 -14.23 -0.77
N THR A 93 7.68 -13.08 -0.35
CA THR A 93 7.56 -11.87 -1.17
C THR A 93 8.92 -11.33 -1.61
N SER A 94 8.94 -10.34 -2.49
CA SER A 94 10.20 -9.68 -2.88
C SER A 94 10.98 -9.17 -1.67
N ALA A 95 10.32 -8.49 -0.72
CA ALA A 95 10.99 -8.01 0.50
C ALA A 95 11.51 -9.17 1.37
N ALA A 96 10.73 -10.24 1.54
CA ALA A 96 11.16 -11.41 2.32
C ALA A 96 12.38 -12.11 1.71
N ARG A 97 12.52 -12.12 0.39
CA ARG A 97 13.68 -12.75 -0.29
C ARG A 97 15.00 -12.03 -0.05
N TYR A 98 14.93 -10.73 0.23
CA TYR A 98 16.10 -9.90 0.54
C TYR A 98 16.27 -9.63 2.04
N ALA A 99 15.49 -10.32 2.90
CA ALA A 99 15.63 -10.24 4.35
C ALA A 99 16.60 -11.28 4.89
N ASP A 100 17.38 -10.91 5.90
CA ASP A 100 18.25 -11.81 6.66
C ASP A 100 17.42 -12.65 7.64
N ILE A 101 16.35 -12.06 8.20
CA ILE A 101 15.45 -12.72 9.14
C ILE A 101 14.02 -12.57 8.64
N ILE A 102 13.33 -13.70 8.51
CA ILE A 102 11.90 -13.73 8.17
C ILE A 102 11.13 -14.23 9.38
N LEU A 103 10.19 -13.40 9.85
CA LEU A 103 9.29 -13.72 10.94
C LEU A 103 7.93 -14.12 10.34
N PRO A 104 7.53 -15.40 10.41
CA PRO A 104 6.30 -15.86 9.77
C PRO A 104 5.07 -15.31 10.47
N LEU A 105 4.14 -14.77 9.67
CA LEU A 105 2.89 -14.17 10.12
C LEU A 105 1.69 -15.11 9.97
N THR A 106 0.79 -15.03 10.91
CA THR A 106 -0.56 -15.58 10.75
C THR A 106 -1.37 -14.80 9.73
N THR A 107 -2.26 -15.48 9.05
CA THR A 107 -3.35 -14.87 8.28
C THR A 107 -4.52 -14.52 9.21
N GLU A 108 -5.50 -13.78 8.72
CA GLU A 108 -6.74 -13.48 9.46
C GLU A 108 -7.52 -14.74 9.83
N TRP A 109 -7.34 -15.84 9.10
CA TRP A 109 -8.00 -17.13 9.33
C TRP A 109 -7.40 -17.93 10.49
N GLU A 110 -6.16 -17.62 10.84
CA GLU A 110 -5.35 -18.31 11.83
C GLU A 110 -5.33 -17.62 13.20
N ARG A 111 -6.03 -16.49 13.34
CA ARG A 111 -6.04 -15.71 14.57
C ARG A 111 -7.43 -15.25 14.97
N PHE A 112 -7.63 -15.05 16.25
CA PHE A 112 -8.78 -14.33 16.78
C PHE A 112 -8.50 -12.83 16.62
N ASP A 113 -8.97 -12.24 15.54
CA ASP A 113 -8.38 -11.00 15.08
C ASP A 113 -9.30 -9.81 15.12
N GLY A 114 -10.41 -9.98 15.72
CA GLY A 114 -11.13 -8.80 15.97
C GLY A 114 -12.11 -8.37 14.91
N LEU A 115 -12.48 -7.16 15.08
CA LEU A 115 -13.60 -6.52 14.46
C LEU A 115 -13.10 -5.47 13.48
N PHE A 116 -13.53 -5.62 12.26
CA PHE A 116 -13.30 -4.58 11.29
C PHE A 116 -14.59 -3.79 11.06
N GLY A 117 -14.67 -2.65 11.66
CA GLY A 117 -15.71 -1.67 11.35
C GLY A 117 -15.26 -0.76 10.22
N GLY A 118 -16.19 -0.15 9.53
CA GLY A 118 -16.16 0.77 8.39
C GLY A 118 -14.90 1.55 7.99
N THR A 119 -13.74 1.23 8.55
CA THR A 119 -12.45 1.88 8.31
C THR A 119 -11.46 1.01 7.57
N LEU A 120 -11.72 -0.28 7.44
CA LEU A 120 -10.81 -1.18 6.79
C LEU A 120 -10.66 -0.90 5.32
N GLY A 121 -9.60 -0.23 4.99
CA GLY A 121 -9.13 -0.06 3.62
C GLY A 121 -10.17 0.46 2.63
N HIS A 122 -11.41 0.25 2.93
CA HIS A 122 -12.59 0.59 2.15
C HIS A 122 -13.32 1.77 2.77
N LYS A 123 -12.64 2.91 2.82
CA LYS A 123 -13.24 4.18 3.29
C LYS A 123 -14.55 4.54 2.56
N SER A 124 -14.83 3.92 1.44
CA SER A 124 -16.06 4.06 0.70
C SER A 124 -17.23 3.28 1.29
N ASN A 125 -16.97 2.27 2.12
CA ASN A 125 -18.00 1.36 2.63
C ASN A 125 -18.18 1.51 4.15
N ARG A 126 -18.41 2.72 4.59
CA ARG A 126 -18.58 3.09 6.00
C ARG A 126 -19.92 2.67 6.60
N GLU A 127 -20.64 1.80 5.95
CA GLU A 127 -21.95 1.30 6.34
C GLU A 127 -21.93 -0.17 6.74
N MET A 128 -20.76 -0.79 6.75
CA MET A 128 -20.60 -2.22 7.03
C MET A 128 -19.51 -2.46 8.09
N MET A 129 -19.72 -3.42 8.96
CA MET A 129 -18.69 -4.01 9.81
C MET A 129 -18.61 -5.52 9.59
N VAL A 130 -17.44 -6.07 9.78
CA VAL A 130 -17.16 -7.51 9.64
C VAL A 130 -16.49 -7.99 10.93
N ALA A 131 -17.01 -9.07 11.49
CA ALA A 131 -16.42 -9.75 12.64
C ALA A 131 -15.64 -10.98 12.13
N TYR A 132 -14.33 -10.97 12.33
CA TYR A 132 -13.49 -12.10 11.98
C TYR A 132 -13.41 -13.09 13.13
N GLN A 133 -13.38 -14.36 12.79
CA GLN A 133 -13.21 -15.45 13.72
C GLN A 133 -12.06 -16.32 13.25
N GLN A 134 -11.29 -16.84 14.19
CA GLN A 134 -10.29 -17.85 13.89
C GLN A 134 -10.98 -19.11 13.33
N ILE A 135 -10.51 -19.61 12.20
CA ILE A 135 -11.07 -20.76 11.48
C ILE A 135 -10.14 -21.96 11.59
N ILE A 136 -8.84 -21.71 11.60
CA ILE A 136 -7.78 -22.73 11.71
C ILE A 136 -6.75 -22.30 12.75
N ASP A 137 -6.02 -23.25 13.29
CA ASP A 137 -4.86 -22.94 14.13
C ASP A 137 -3.72 -22.37 13.30
N PRO A 138 -2.85 -21.52 13.89
CA PRO A 138 -1.66 -21.02 13.22
C PRO A 138 -0.83 -22.14 12.60
N LEU A 139 -0.46 -21.95 11.33
CA LEU A 139 0.39 -22.92 10.63
C LEU A 139 1.85 -22.74 11.05
N TYR A 140 2.52 -23.84 11.30
CA TYR A 140 3.95 -23.88 11.66
C TYR A 140 4.26 -22.99 12.88
N GLU A 141 5.20 -22.06 12.75
CA GLU A 141 5.64 -21.12 13.78
C GLU A 141 5.08 -19.70 13.57
N ALA A 142 4.04 -19.55 12.74
CA ALA A 142 3.44 -18.26 12.48
C ALA A 142 2.83 -17.64 13.75
N LYS A 143 3.08 -16.34 13.93
CA LYS A 143 2.56 -15.53 15.03
C LYS A 143 1.90 -14.26 14.48
N SER A 144 1.06 -13.63 15.28
CA SER A 144 0.54 -12.30 14.94
C SER A 144 1.62 -11.24 15.01
N ASP A 145 1.46 -10.12 14.27
CA ASP A 145 2.33 -8.94 14.39
C ASP A 145 2.42 -8.46 15.84
N GLN A 146 1.30 -8.52 16.57
CA GLN A 146 1.23 -8.14 17.97
C GLN A 146 2.12 -9.03 18.85
N ASP A 147 2.06 -10.34 18.68
CA ASP A 147 2.87 -11.27 19.47
C ASP A 147 4.35 -11.10 19.17
N ILE A 148 4.70 -10.95 17.89
CA ILE A 148 6.08 -10.68 17.47
C ILE A 148 6.60 -9.37 18.10
N ALA A 149 5.81 -8.30 18.04
CA ALA A 149 6.17 -7.00 18.62
C ALA A 149 6.36 -7.11 20.16
N CYS A 150 5.48 -7.82 20.84
CA CYS A 150 5.58 -8.03 22.28
C CYS A 150 6.82 -8.85 22.66
N GLU A 151 7.07 -9.96 21.97
CA GLU A 151 8.24 -10.81 22.26
C GLU A 151 9.55 -10.07 21.98
N LEU A 152 9.59 -9.23 20.94
CA LEU A 152 10.73 -8.37 20.67
C LEU A 152 10.92 -7.32 21.78
N ALA A 153 9.84 -6.68 22.22
CA ALA A 153 9.87 -5.71 23.31
C ALA A 153 10.39 -6.32 24.61
N GLU A 154 9.92 -7.52 24.96
CA GLU A 154 10.40 -8.26 26.15
C GLU A 154 11.89 -8.57 26.07
N LYS A 155 12.42 -8.95 24.89
CA LYS A 155 13.87 -9.15 24.69
C LYS A 155 14.67 -7.86 24.83
N LEU A 156 14.05 -6.71 24.59
CA LEU A 156 14.62 -5.38 24.77
C LEU A 156 14.41 -4.82 26.18
N GLY A 157 13.79 -5.60 27.07
CA GLY A 157 13.55 -5.22 28.48
C GLY A 157 12.29 -4.36 28.69
N ILE A 158 11.39 -4.31 27.73
CA ILE A 158 10.10 -3.61 27.80
C ILE A 158 9.02 -4.65 28.13
N ALA A 159 8.23 -4.41 29.15
CA ALA A 159 7.18 -5.36 29.53
C ALA A 159 6.06 -5.41 28.49
N ARG A 160 5.53 -6.61 28.21
CA ARG A 160 4.40 -6.80 27.29
C ARG A 160 3.23 -5.86 27.61
N ALA A 161 2.91 -5.71 28.90
CA ALA A 161 1.81 -4.86 29.35
C ALA A 161 2.01 -3.37 29.06
N ASP A 162 3.24 -2.90 28.86
CA ASP A 162 3.52 -1.51 28.47
C ASP A 162 3.24 -1.26 26.98
N VAL A 163 3.24 -2.31 26.16
CA VAL A 163 2.97 -2.26 24.71
C VAL A 163 1.51 -2.62 24.42
N TYR A 164 1.06 -3.76 24.97
CA TYR A 164 -0.31 -4.28 24.81
C TYR A 164 -0.84 -4.74 26.18
N PRO A 165 -1.55 -3.88 26.92
CA PRO A 165 -2.00 -4.18 28.29
C PRO A 165 -3.13 -5.20 28.35
N PHE A 166 -3.79 -5.47 27.23
CA PHE A 166 -4.91 -6.41 27.13
C PHE A 166 -4.56 -7.58 26.22
N ASP A 167 -5.14 -8.73 26.50
CA ASP A 167 -5.12 -9.84 25.55
C ASP A 167 -6.03 -9.56 24.34
N VAL A 168 -5.94 -10.41 23.32
CA VAL A 168 -6.68 -10.25 22.06
C VAL A 168 -8.18 -10.27 22.27
N LYS A 169 -8.69 -11.06 23.22
CA LYS A 169 -10.13 -11.13 23.50
C LYS A 169 -10.65 -9.86 24.16
N GLN A 170 -9.89 -9.30 25.10
CA GLN A 170 -10.25 -8.04 25.73
C GLN A 170 -10.20 -6.88 24.73
N GLN A 171 -9.20 -6.85 23.85
CA GLN A 171 -9.14 -5.85 22.76
C GLN A 171 -10.34 -5.95 21.83
N TYR A 172 -10.69 -7.17 21.44
CA TYR A 172 -11.89 -7.43 20.62
C TYR A 172 -13.15 -6.93 21.31
N PHE A 173 -13.32 -7.24 22.60
CA PHE A 173 -14.44 -6.76 23.38
C PHE A 173 -14.48 -5.24 23.46
N ASN A 174 -13.34 -4.59 23.72
CA ASN A 174 -13.25 -3.14 23.80
C ASN A 174 -13.64 -2.47 22.47
N GLN A 175 -13.21 -3.03 21.34
CA GLN A 175 -13.61 -2.57 20.00
C GLN A 175 -15.12 -2.72 19.80
N LEU A 176 -15.66 -3.88 20.16
CA LEU A 176 -17.07 -4.22 20.01
C LEU A 176 -17.96 -3.28 20.84
N ALA A 177 -17.61 -3.08 22.10
CA ALA A 177 -18.37 -2.26 23.03
C ALA A 177 -18.32 -0.77 22.67
N SER A 178 -17.25 -0.30 22.06
CA SER A 178 -17.09 1.10 21.66
C SER A 178 -17.49 1.41 20.21
N MET A 179 -17.97 0.41 19.47
CA MET A 179 -18.42 0.60 18.09
C MET A 179 -19.79 1.27 18.05
N GLU A 180 -19.93 2.28 17.22
CA GLU A 180 -21.15 3.05 17.06
C GLU A 180 -21.71 2.95 15.63
N VAL A 181 -23.03 3.02 15.53
CA VAL A 181 -23.75 3.14 14.26
C VAL A 181 -24.63 4.37 14.25
N CYS A 182 -24.70 5.03 13.11
CA CYS A 182 -25.57 6.18 12.91
C CYS A 182 -27.04 5.72 12.97
N ASP A 183 -27.83 6.40 13.77
CA ASP A 183 -29.26 6.13 13.91
C ASP A 183 -30.06 6.65 12.71
N GLU A 184 -31.34 6.30 12.64
CA GLU A 184 -32.24 6.61 11.52
C GLU A 184 -32.41 8.10 11.25
N ASP A 185 -32.07 8.96 12.23
CA ASP A 185 -32.09 10.42 12.07
C ASP A 185 -30.92 10.94 11.18
N GLY A 186 -29.93 10.07 10.85
CA GLY A 186 -28.75 10.41 10.08
C GLY A 186 -27.71 11.28 10.78
N LYS A 187 -27.82 11.48 12.09
CA LYS A 187 -27.01 12.40 12.89
C LYS A 187 -26.54 11.83 14.22
N THR A 188 -27.41 11.13 14.92
CA THR A 188 -27.11 10.54 16.23
C THR A 188 -26.38 9.22 16.07
N TYR A 189 -25.45 8.95 16.98
CA TYR A 189 -24.73 7.68 17.02
C TYR A 189 -25.09 6.93 18.29
N VAL A 190 -25.34 5.64 18.12
CA VAL A 190 -25.70 4.71 19.21
C VAL A 190 -24.81 3.49 19.16
N PRO A 191 -24.66 2.70 20.25
CA PRO A 191 -23.88 1.48 20.22
C PRO A 191 -24.35 0.55 19.09
N ALA A 192 -23.41 0.06 18.31
CA ALA A 192 -23.71 -0.85 17.21
C ALA A 192 -24.13 -2.23 17.71
N VAL A 193 -23.49 -2.73 18.78
CA VAL A 193 -23.65 -4.08 19.27
C VAL A 193 -24.24 -4.08 20.68
N GLY A 194 -25.34 -4.81 20.85
CA GLY A 194 -25.92 -5.13 22.14
C GLY A 194 -25.15 -6.31 22.76
N ILE A 195 -24.71 -6.15 24.00
CA ILE A 195 -23.87 -7.08 24.74
C ILE A 195 -24.58 -7.43 26.05
N THR A 196 -24.72 -8.72 26.33
CA THR A 196 -25.27 -9.23 27.58
C THR A 196 -24.19 -9.62 28.57
N GLN A 197 -24.53 -9.83 29.85
CA GLN A 197 -23.58 -10.37 30.82
C GLN A 197 -23.12 -11.80 30.42
N GLU A 198 -23.99 -12.58 29.82
CA GLU A 198 -23.63 -13.94 29.32
C GLU A 198 -22.58 -13.88 28.21
N ASP A 199 -22.66 -12.87 27.33
CA ASP A 199 -21.63 -12.65 26.28
C ASP A 199 -20.28 -12.28 26.87
N ILE A 200 -20.26 -11.45 27.92
CA ILE A 200 -19.04 -11.06 28.64
C ILE A 200 -18.41 -12.28 29.32
N ASP A 201 -19.24 -13.08 30.01
CA ASP A 201 -18.81 -14.30 30.70
C ASP A 201 -18.29 -15.35 29.71
N GLU A 202 -18.95 -15.51 28.54
CA GLU A 202 -18.52 -16.42 27.46
C GLU A 202 -17.16 -16.03 26.89
N LEU A 203 -16.94 -14.73 26.66
CA LEU A 203 -15.64 -14.20 26.17
C LEU A 203 -14.56 -14.31 27.23
N GLY A 204 -14.94 -14.29 28.52
CA GLY A 204 -14.00 -14.27 29.65
C GLY A 204 -13.24 -12.95 29.76
N VAL A 205 -13.94 -11.83 29.55
CA VAL A 205 -13.40 -10.47 29.51
C VAL A 205 -14.02 -9.61 30.61
N GLU A 206 -13.43 -8.44 30.85
CA GLU A 206 -13.97 -7.42 31.74
C GLU A 206 -14.82 -6.42 30.92
N GLY A 207 -15.99 -6.07 31.45
CA GLY A 207 -16.88 -5.10 30.79
C GLY A 207 -18.26 -5.02 31.43
N GLU A 208 -19.13 -4.24 30.81
CA GLU A 208 -20.53 -4.08 31.25
C GLU A 208 -21.50 -4.36 30.09
N PRO A 209 -22.71 -4.91 30.38
CA PRO A 209 -23.76 -5.07 29.39
C PRO A 209 -24.19 -3.72 28.78
N GLN A 210 -24.56 -3.76 27.50
CA GLN A 210 -25.08 -2.58 26.83
C GLN A 210 -26.18 -2.95 25.80
N GLU A 211 -27.09 -2.01 25.56
CA GLU A 211 -28.02 -2.04 24.46
C GLU A 211 -27.30 -1.72 23.14
N GLY A 212 -27.77 -2.25 22.01
CA GLY A 212 -27.21 -1.99 20.68
C GLY A 212 -28.18 -2.35 19.55
N LYS A 213 -27.83 -1.99 18.32
CA LYS A 213 -28.69 -2.24 17.13
C LYS A 213 -28.70 -3.71 16.72
N LEU A 214 -27.65 -4.46 17.00
CA LEU A 214 -27.51 -5.88 16.68
C LEU A 214 -27.00 -6.62 17.90
N ALA A 215 -27.61 -7.74 18.28
CA ALA A 215 -27.10 -8.56 19.37
C ALA A 215 -25.74 -9.17 19.02
N TYR A 216 -24.84 -9.30 19.99
CA TYR A 216 -23.52 -9.89 19.78
C TYR A 216 -23.60 -11.31 19.19
N GLN A 217 -24.51 -12.14 19.70
CA GLN A 217 -24.67 -13.52 19.21
C GLN A 217 -25.14 -13.56 17.74
N GLU A 218 -25.94 -12.59 17.34
CA GLU A 218 -26.36 -12.47 15.93
C GLU A 218 -25.19 -12.03 15.05
N LEU A 219 -24.39 -11.04 15.48
CA LEU A 219 -23.17 -10.64 14.77
C LEU A 219 -22.19 -11.81 14.65
N LYS A 220 -21.98 -12.57 15.72
CA LYS A 220 -21.11 -13.75 15.73
C LYS A 220 -21.57 -14.81 14.73
N GLN A 221 -22.87 -15.00 14.59
CA GLN A 221 -23.45 -15.96 13.64
C GLN A 221 -23.37 -15.47 12.19
N LEU A 222 -23.65 -14.20 11.95
CA LEU A 222 -23.67 -13.61 10.60
C LEU A 222 -22.28 -13.25 10.08
N GLY A 223 -21.35 -12.93 10.96
CA GLY A 223 -20.01 -12.45 10.62
C GLY A 223 -19.97 -11.05 10.02
N VAL A 224 -21.13 -10.48 9.66
CA VAL A 224 -21.21 -9.16 9.03
C VAL A 224 -22.50 -8.44 9.45
N TYR A 225 -22.39 -7.14 9.67
CA TYR A 225 -23.53 -6.23 9.81
C TYR A 225 -23.40 -5.10 8.80
N GLN A 226 -24.49 -4.82 8.11
CA GLN A 226 -24.58 -3.69 7.18
C GLN A 226 -25.80 -2.84 7.53
N VAL A 227 -25.58 -1.51 7.58
CA VAL A 227 -26.67 -0.54 7.77
C VAL A 227 -27.62 -0.63 6.60
N LYS A 228 -28.89 -0.88 6.89
CA LYS A 228 -29.91 -0.96 5.86
C LYS A 228 -30.16 0.42 5.24
N ARG A 229 -29.97 0.51 3.94
CA ARG A 229 -30.23 1.75 3.18
C ARG A 229 -31.60 1.67 2.49
N THR A 230 -32.29 2.80 2.47
CA THR A 230 -33.53 2.97 1.69
C THR A 230 -33.42 4.24 0.82
N PRO A 231 -34.18 4.36 -0.28
CA PRO A 231 -34.07 5.52 -1.18
C PRO A 231 -34.30 6.87 -0.49
N ASP A 232 -35.11 6.90 0.56
CA ASP A 232 -35.51 8.12 1.26
C ASP A 232 -34.91 8.21 2.68
N ASP A 233 -33.87 7.45 2.97
CA ASP A 233 -33.22 7.50 4.28
C ASP A 233 -32.50 8.84 4.53
N ASN A 234 -32.24 9.15 5.81
CA ASN A 234 -31.56 10.39 6.23
C ASN A 234 -30.03 10.31 6.11
N TYR A 235 -29.47 9.22 5.57
CA TYR A 235 -28.04 9.01 5.45
C TYR A 235 -27.43 9.64 4.19
N GLY A 236 -28.25 10.28 3.36
CA GLY A 236 -27.79 10.96 2.15
C GLY A 236 -26.83 12.10 2.49
N TYR A 237 -25.70 12.15 1.79
CA TYR A 237 -24.73 13.20 1.93
C TYR A 237 -24.40 13.82 0.56
N ILE A 238 -24.59 15.12 0.47
CA ILE A 238 -24.17 15.92 -0.67
C ILE A 238 -23.04 16.84 -0.19
N ALA A 239 -21.87 16.68 -0.75
CA ALA A 239 -20.71 17.51 -0.39
C ALA A 239 -21.01 18.98 -0.66
N PHE A 240 -20.65 19.83 0.30
CA PHE A 240 -20.85 21.28 0.22
C PHE A 240 -22.30 21.74 0.04
N LYS A 241 -23.31 20.90 0.37
CA LYS A 241 -24.72 21.26 0.17
C LYS A 241 -25.06 22.57 0.88
N ASP A 242 -24.75 22.71 2.16
CA ASP A 242 -25.09 23.88 2.96
C ASP A 242 -24.40 25.15 2.43
N PHE A 243 -23.13 25.02 1.99
CA PHE A 243 -22.43 26.11 1.31
C PHE A 243 -23.08 26.52 -0.02
N VAL A 244 -23.54 25.53 -0.81
CA VAL A 244 -24.20 25.79 -2.11
C VAL A 244 -25.56 26.44 -1.91
N GLU A 245 -26.32 26.05 -0.87
CA GLU A 245 -27.63 26.62 -0.56
C GLU A 245 -27.56 28.00 0.08
N ASP A 246 -26.61 28.23 0.99
CA ASP A 246 -26.38 29.53 1.64
C ASP A 246 -24.88 29.71 1.97
N PRO A 247 -24.09 30.24 1.04
CA PRO A 247 -22.65 30.41 1.21
C PRO A 247 -22.26 31.49 2.24
N GLU A 248 -23.17 32.40 2.59
CA GLU A 248 -22.92 33.43 3.60
C GLU A 248 -23.07 32.87 5.01
N ALA A 249 -24.09 32.02 5.23
CA ALA A 249 -24.31 31.36 6.51
C ALA A 249 -23.36 30.17 6.73
N ASN A 250 -22.91 29.54 5.67
CA ASN A 250 -22.07 28.32 5.71
C ASN A 250 -20.79 28.48 4.86
N PRO A 251 -19.90 29.43 5.18
CA PRO A 251 -18.68 29.64 4.42
C PRO A 251 -17.76 28.41 4.45
N LEU A 252 -16.96 28.21 3.43
CA LEU A 252 -15.91 27.20 3.42
C LEU A 252 -14.77 27.58 4.39
N GLU A 253 -14.05 26.57 4.88
CA GLU A 253 -12.86 26.74 5.73
C GLU A 253 -11.63 27.19 4.92
N THR A 254 -11.81 28.20 4.07
CA THR A 254 -10.75 28.81 3.27
C THR A 254 -10.59 30.28 3.70
N PRO A 255 -9.45 30.93 3.46
CA PRO A 255 -9.25 32.34 3.79
C PRO A 255 -10.35 33.27 3.26
N SER A 256 -10.90 32.99 2.10
CA SER A 256 -11.99 33.77 1.49
C SER A 256 -13.39 33.31 1.89
N GLY A 257 -13.54 32.20 2.60
CA GLY A 257 -14.83 31.55 2.86
C GLY A 257 -15.47 30.93 1.61
N LYS A 258 -14.77 30.93 0.47
CA LYS A 258 -15.25 30.48 -0.85
C LYS A 258 -14.30 29.45 -1.46
N LEU A 259 -14.70 28.85 -2.58
CA LEU A 259 -13.79 28.05 -3.40
C LEU A 259 -12.69 28.96 -3.98
N GLU A 260 -11.44 28.67 -3.63
CA GLU A 260 -10.28 29.44 -4.10
C GLU A 260 -9.65 28.76 -5.31
N ILE A 261 -9.75 29.42 -6.48
CA ILE A 261 -9.04 29.03 -7.69
C ILE A 261 -7.60 29.57 -7.65
N TYR A 262 -7.40 30.74 -7.02
CA TYR A 262 -6.10 31.32 -6.74
C TYR A 262 -5.73 31.04 -5.28
N SER A 263 -4.58 30.41 -5.02
CA SER A 263 -4.09 30.13 -3.67
C SER A 263 -2.61 30.49 -3.52
N GLN A 264 -2.33 31.69 -3.08
CA GLN A 264 -0.97 32.14 -2.79
C GLN A 264 -0.34 31.30 -1.66
N THR A 265 -1.12 30.99 -0.62
CA THR A 265 -0.66 30.16 0.51
C THR A 265 -0.14 28.81 0.04
N LEU A 266 -0.82 28.17 -0.92
CA LEU A 266 -0.36 26.88 -1.46
C LEU A 266 0.99 27.03 -2.17
N ALA A 267 1.12 28.03 -3.05
CA ALA A 267 2.35 28.30 -3.78
C ALA A 267 3.52 28.62 -2.84
N ASP A 268 3.30 29.48 -1.84
CA ASP A 268 4.33 29.86 -0.87
C ASP A 268 4.78 28.65 -0.02
N THR A 269 3.82 27.80 0.41
CA THR A 269 4.13 26.58 1.16
C THR A 269 5.01 25.63 0.35
N PHE A 270 4.65 25.34 -0.89
CA PHE A 270 5.44 24.44 -1.73
C PHE A 270 6.79 25.05 -2.16
N SER A 271 6.84 26.37 -2.39
CA SER A 271 8.10 27.06 -2.66
C SER A 271 9.08 26.95 -1.47
N ALA A 272 8.59 27.11 -0.24
CA ALA A 272 9.39 26.90 0.98
C ALA A 272 9.94 25.47 1.10
N MET A 273 9.23 24.49 0.53
CA MET A 273 9.67 23.09 0.45
C MET A 273 10.59 22.81 -0.76
N GLY A 274 10.91 23.82 -1.57
CA GLY A 274 11.74 23.68 -2.76
C GLY A 274 11.00 23.34 -4.05
N TRP A 275 9.66 23.53 -4.09
CA TRP A 275 8.80 23.21 -5.24
C TRP A 275 8.23 24.47 -5.90
N ASP A 276 9.05 25.22 -6.62
CA ASP A 276 8.65 26.45 -7.31
C ASP A 276 7.73 26.22 -8.53
N THR A 277 7.53 24.95 -8.91
CA THR A 277 6.60 24.58 -9.98
C THR A 277 5.14 24.64 -9.58
N VAL A 278 4.83 24.71 -8.29
CA VAL A 278 3.48 24.86 -7.76
C VAL A 278 3.12 26.34 -7.77
N THR A 279 2.30 26.77 -8.73
CA THR A 279 1.87 28.16 -8.90
C THR A 279 0.54 28.43 -8.20
N PRO A 280 0.22 29.70 -7.86
CA PRO A 280 -1.04 30.04 -7.18
C PRO A 280 -2.30 29.69 -7.99
N ILE A 281 -2.18 29.58 -9.31
CA ILE A 281 -3.25 29.17 -10.23
C ILE A 281 -2.82 27.84 -10.85
N PRO A 282 -3.74 26.84 -10.98
CA PRO A 282 -3.42 25.61 -11.69
C PRO A 282 -2.91 25.88 -13.11
N THR A 283 -1.69 25.46 -13.38
CA THR A 283 -1.04 25.58 -14.69
C THR A 283 -0.53 24.23 -15.13
N TYR A 284 -0.33 24.08 -16.43
CA TYR A 284 0.34 22.89 -16.93
C TYR A 284 1.81 22.88 -16.48
N VAL A 285 2.21 21.77 -15.88
CA VAL A 285 3.60 21.50 -15.52
C VAL A 285 4.03 20.23 -16.22
N LYS A 286 5.17 20.27 -16.90
CA LYS A 286 5.76 19.09 -17.54
C LYS A 286 5.97 17.99 -16.50
N VAL A 287 5.48 16.78 -16.78
CA VAL A 287 5.67 15.61 -15.95
C VAL A 287 7.09 15.06 -16.13
N THR A 288 7.76 14.74 -15.06
CA THR A 288 9.07 14.04 -15.09
C THR A 288 8.90 12.67 -15.76
N ASN A 289 9.74 12.34 -16.72
CA ASN A 289 9.62 11.14 -17.55
C ASN A 289 8.24 11.05 -18.23
N GLY A 290 7.76 12.15 -18.76
CA GLY A 290 6.46 12.26 -19.43
C GLY A 290 6.55 12.23 -20.95
N TYR A 291 5.43 12.63 -21.57
CA TYR A 291 5.28 12.66 -23.04
C TYR A 291 6.35 13.49 -23.76
N GLU A 292 6.69 14.66 -23.21
CA GLU A 292 7.68 15.55 -23.82
C GLU A 292 9.09 14.95 -23.83
N ASP A 293 9.40 14.14 -22.82
CA ASP A 293 10.69 13.44 -22.76
C ASP A 293 10.72 12.28 -23.77
N ALA A 294 9.62 11.52 -23.84
CA ALA A 294 9.48 10.40 -24.78
C ALA A 294 9.48 10.85 -26.24
N SER A 295 8.83 11.99 -26.54
CA SER A 295 8.68 12.52 -27.89
C SER A 295 9.84 13.42 -28.36
N ALA A 296 10.84 13.66 -27.50
CA ALA A 296 12.01 14.43 -27.87
C ALA A 296 12.81 13.77 -29.00
N SER A 297 13.33 14.57 -29.92
CA SER A 297 14.16 14.03 -31.00
C SER A 297 15.39 13.33 -30.47
N GLY A 298 15.52 12.02 -30.80
CA GLY A 298 16.63 11.19 -30.31
C GLY A 298 16.48 10.73 -28.88
N ALA A 299 15.26 10.72 -28.34
CA ALA A 299 14.98 10.16 -27.01
C ALA A 299 15.51 8.74 -26.88
N GLU A 300 16.30 8.47 -25.85
CA GLU A 300 16.82 7.13 -25.58
C GLU A 300 15.74 6.15 -25.17
N TYR A 301 14.71 6.66 -24.43
CA TYR A 301 13.55 5.89 -23.96
C TYR A 301 12.27 6.48 -24.54
N PRO A 302 11.90 6.13 -25.79
CA PRO A 302 10.84 6.80 -26.53
C PRO A 302 9.41 6.33 -26.19
N LEU A 303 9.26 5.34 -25.32
CA LEU A 303 7.97 4.73 -25.02
C LEU A 303 7.55 5.08 -23.58
N GLN A 304 6.33 5.57 -23.41
CA GLN A 304 5.72 5.78 -22.10
C GLN A 304 5.19 4.47 -21.54
N VAL A 305 5.45 4.20 -20.26
CA VAL A 305 4.98 3.00 -19.58
C VAL A 305 3.64 3.27 -18.90
N MET A 306 2.65 2.44 -19.21
CA MET A 306 1.38 2.34 -18.51
C MET A 306 1.34 1.03 -17.71
N ASN A 307 0.88 1.09 -16.46
CA ASN A 307 0.84 -0.06 -15.56
C ASN A 307 -0.61 -0.49 -15.28
N PRO A 308 -1.27 -1.23 -16.17
CA PRO A 308 -2.65 -1.64 -15.98
C PRO A 308 -2.78 -2.74 -14.93
N HIS A 309 -3.95 -2.79 -14.29
CA HIS A 309 -4.40 -4.01 -13.61
C HIS A 309 -4.55 -5.16 -14.60
N TYR A 310 -4.27 -6.37 -14.15
CA TYR A 310 -4.33 -7.54 -15.00
C TYR A 310 -4.89 -8.75 -14.24
N LEU A 311 -5.43 -9.72 -14.96
CA LEU A 311 -6.18 -10.83 -14.39
C LEU A 311 -5.36 -11.77 -13.51
N ARG A 312 -4.04 -11.76 -13.63
CA ARG A 312 -3.14 -12.61 -12.86
C ARG A 312 -3.00 -12.19 -11.39
N ARG A 313 -3.11 -10.90 -11.10
CA ARG A 313 -2.74 -10.32 -9.79
C ARG A 313 -3.71 -9.23 -9.37
N ALA A 314 -3.78 -9.01 -8.04
CA ALA A 314 -4.33 -7.78 -7.45
C ALA A 314 -3.17 -6.97 -6.86
N HIS A 315 -2.68 -5.97 -7.58
CA HIS A 315 -1.38 -5.34 -7.35
C HIS A 315 -0.27 -6.41 -7.34
N SER A 316 0.48 -6.58 -6.24
CA SER A 316 1.48 -7.64 -6.11
C SER A 316 0.97 -8.91 -5.41
N VAL A 317 -0.28 -8.91 -4.97
CA VAL A 317 -0.91 -10.07 -4.31
C VAL A 317 -1.26 -11.11 -5.37
N PHE A 318 -1.08 -12.39 -5.03
CA PHE A 318 -1.32 -13.56 -5.85
C PHE A 318 -0.25 -13.87 -6.91
N ASP A 319 0.83 -13.11 -7.00
CA ASP A 319 1.88 -13.41 -7.98
C ASP A 319 2.62 -14.74 -7.68
N ASN A 320 2.52 -15.25 -6.46
CA ASN A 320 3.05 -16.56 -6.05
C ASN A 320 2.14 -17.75 -6.42
N ILE A 321 0.96 -17.53 -6.97
CA ILE A 321 0.00 -18.61 -7.24
C ILE A 321 0.24 -19.22 -8.62
N GLY A 322 0.73 -20.48 -8.64
CA GLY A 322 1.15 -21.18 -9.86
C GLY A 322 0.06 -21.28 -10.92
N TRP A 323 -1.17 -21.68 -10.56
CA TRP A 323 -2.25 -21.82 -11.54
C TRP A 323 -2.71 -20.50 -12.16
N LEU A 324 -2.54 -19.34 -11.44
CA LEU A 324 -2.77 -18.03 -12.04
C LEU A 324 -1.67 -17.68 -13.03
N ARG A 325 -0.43 -18.11 -12.79
CA ARG A 325 0.70 -17.93 -13.69
C ARG A 325 0.54 -18.75 -14.97
N GLU A 326 0.00 -19.95 -14.87
CA GLU A 326 -0.32 -20.79 -16.02
C GLU A 326 -1.47 -20.21 -16.85
N ALA A 327 -2.50 -19.66 -16.21
CA ALA A 327 -3.66 -19.08 -16.89
C ALA A 327 -3.34 -17.75 -17.60
N TRP A 328 -2.48 -16.94 -17.00
CA TRP A 328 -2.11 -15.61 -17.52
C TRP A 328 -0.61 -15.35 -17.38
N THR A 329 0.05 -15.20 -18.52
CA THR A 329 1.46 -14.83 -18.60
C THR A 329 1.71 -13.42 -18.05
N ASN A 330 2.95 -12.95 -18.09
CA ASN A 330 3.32 -11.59 -17.71
C ASN A 330 3.82 -10.79 -18.93
N PRO A 331 2.94 -10.41 -19.88
CA PRO A 331 3.35 -9.79 -21.12
C PRO A 331 3.72 -8.31 -20.96
N VAL A 332 4.42 -7.78 -21.97
CA VAL A 332 4.37 -6.36 -22.30
C VAL A 332 3.50 -6.18 -23.54
N PHE A 333 2.47 -5.37 -23.42
CA PHE A 333 1.64 -5.01 -24.57
C PHE A 333 2.32 -3.86 -25.33
N ILE A 334 2.48 -4.03 -26.63
CA ILE A 334 3.12 -3.07 -27.53
C ILE A 334 2.24 -2.84 -28.77
N SER A 335 2.18 -1.62 -29.27
CA SER A 335 1.43 -1.32 -30.49
C SER A 335 2.05 -2.01 -31.71
N THR A 336 1.25 -2.26 -32.75
CA THR A 336 1.76 -2.81 -34.01
C THR A 336 2.88 -1.97 -34.61
N ALA A 337 2.72 -0.64 -34.58
CA ALA A 337 3.70 0.30 -35.15
C ALA A 337 5.03 0.29 -34.36
N ASP A 338 4.97 0.28 -33.02
CA ASP A 338 6.18 0.26 -32.20
C ASP A 338 6.87 -1.12 -32.26
N ALA A 339 6.11 -2.20 -32.36
CA ALA A 339 6.64 -3.55 -32.55
C ALA A 339 7.39 -3.68 -33.88
N GLU A 340 6.81 -3.18 -34.99
CA GLU A 340 7.46 -3.11 -36.29
C GLU A 340 8.75 -2.29 -36.24
N ALA A 341 8.71 -1.12 -35.61
CA ALA A 341 9.87 -0.24 -35.46
C ALA A 341 11.00 -0.88 -34.64
N ALA A 342 10.65 -1.67 -33.61
CA ALA A 342 11.61 -2.39 -32.78
C ALA A 342 12.04 -3.75 -33.36
N GLY A 343 11.46 -4.22 -34.48
CA GLY A 343 11.72 -5.53 -35.05
C GLY A 343 11.24 -6.70 -34.17
N VAL A 344 10.18 -6.47 -33.39
CA VAL A 344 9.61 -7.41 -32.43
C VAL A 344 8.33 -8.02 -32.99
N SER A 345 8.18 -9.32 -32.84
CA SER A 345 6.99 -10.10 -33.20
C SER A 345 6.20 -10.48 -31.94
N ASP A 346 4.92 -10.80 -32.14
CA ASP A 346 4.08 -11.34 -31.08
C ASP A 346 4.67 -12.62 -30.48
N GLY A 347 4.77 -12.72 -29.16
CA GLY A 347 5.38 -13.83 -28.44
C GLY A 347 6.91 -13.77 -28.30
N ASP A 348 7.60 -12.84 -28.96
CA ASP A 348 9.05 -12.68 -28.78
C ASP A 348 9.37 -12.32 -27.31
N THR A 349 10.48 -12.87 -26.81
CA THR A 349 11.05 -12.39 -25.55
C THR A 349 11.76 -11.07 -25.81
N VAL A 350 11.42 -10.04 -25.03
CA VAL A 350 11.95 -8.70 -25.19
C VAL A 350 12.60 -8.20 -23.90
N LEU A 351 13.67 -7.43 -24.07
CA LEU A 351 14.29 -6.64 -23.01
C LEU A 351 13.60 -5.27 -22.95
N VAL A 352 13.03 -4.96 -21.81
CA VAL A 352 12.46 -3.65 -21.51
C VAL A 352 13.45 -2.92 -20.64
N SER A 353 13.97 -1.79 -21.11
CA SER A 353 15.00 -1.01 -20.42
C SER A 353 14.48 0.39 -20.10
N SER A 354 14.83 0.89 -18.92
CA SER A 354 14.60 2.26 -18.46
C SER A 354 15.90 2.86 -17.94
N PRO A 355 15.94 4.13 -17.57
CA PRO A 355 17.11 4.72 -16.88
C PRO A 355 17.47 4.04 -15.55
N TYR A 356 16.56 3.25 -14.98
CA TYR A 356 16.65 2.71 -13.62
C TYR A 356 16.94 1.21 -13.57
N GLY A 357 16.55 0.46 -14.60
CA GLY A 357 16.75 -0.97 -14.62
C GLY A 357 16.28 -1.62 -15.92
N GLN A 358 16.43 -2.93 -15.98
CA GLN A 358 16.06 -3.74 -17.14
C GLN A 358 15.29 -4.98 -16.69
N CYS A 359 14.24 -5.33 -17.40
CA CYS A 359 13.54 -6.60 -17.19
C CYS A 359 13.17 -7.27 -18.51
N VAL A 360 12.84 -8.55 -18.45
CA VAL A 360 12.40 -9.28 -19.63
C VAL A 360 10.95 -9.68 -19.50
N ARG A 361 10.23 -9.58 -20.63
CA ARG A 361 8.83 -10.03 -20.78
C ARG A 361 8.61 -10.62 -22.16
N ASN A 362 7.48 -11.28 -22.35
CA ASN A 362 7.03 -11.66 -23.69
C ASN A 362 6.21 -10.55 -24.31
N ALA A 363 6.50 -10.20 -25.55
CA ALA A 363 5.75 -9.20 -26.29
C ALA A 363 4.35 -9.73 -26.62
N CYS A 364 3.35 -8.91 -26.39
CA CYS A 364 1.99 -9.08 -26.89
C CYS A 364 1.68 -7.92 -27.82
N VAL A 365 1.70 -8.17 -29.12
CA VAL A 365 1.44 -7.12 -30.12
C VAL A 365 -0.07 -6.88 -30.19
N TYR A 366 -0.49 -5.69 -29.80
CA TYR A 366 -1.89 -5.32 -29.68
C TYR A 366 -2.25 -4.10 -30.50
N ALA A 367 -3.04 -4.31 -31.56
CA ALA A 367 -3.43 -3.27 -32.50
C ALA A 367 -4.31 -2.15 -31.88
N GLY A 368 -4.92 -2.39 -30.73
CA GLY A 368 -5.72 -1.40 -30.00
C GLY A 368 -4.92 -0.46 -29.11
N LEU A 369 -3.60 -0.67 -28.96
CA LEU A 369 -2.73 0.21 -28.19
C LEU A 369 -2.20 1.33 -29.09
N MET A 370 -2.20 2.56 -28.57
CA MET A 370 -1.69 3.70 -29.33
C MET A 370 -0.16 3.64 -29.41
N PRO A 371 0.45 4.07 -30.54
CA PRO A 371 1.90 4.17 -30.67
C PRO A 371 2.52 5.12 -29.63
N GLY A 372 3.74 4.81 -29.21
CA GLY A 372 4.47 5.55 -28.19
C GLY A 372 4.12 5.20 -26.75
N VAL A 373 3.23 4.23 -26.54
CA VAL A 373 2.83 3.72 -25.22
C VAL A 373 2.95 2.21 -25.18
N VAL A 374 3.49 1.71 -24.08
CA VAL A 374 3.51 0.27 -23.77
C VAL A 374 2.80 0.01 -22.45
N ALA A 375 2.14 -1.15 -22.33
CA ALA A 375 1.45 -1.51 -21.12
C ALA A 375 2.13 -2.72 -20.45
N LEU A 376 2.59 -2.49 -19.22
CA LEU A 376 3.20 -3.51 -18.38
C LEU A 376 2.25 -3.81 -17.22
N PRO A 377 1.55 -4.95 -17.20
CA PRO A 377 0.78 -5.38 -16.02
C PRO A 377 1.63 -5.28 -14.76
N HIS A 378 1.14 -4.51 -13.76
CA HIS A 378 1.93 -4.18 -12.58
C HIS A 378 1.94 -5.29 -11.54
N GLY A 379 2.96 -5.24 -10.65
CA GLY A 379 3.03 -6.01 -9.43
C GLY A 379 3.73 -7.37 -9.54
N ALA A 380 4.43 -7.67 -10.63
CA ALA A 380 5.26 -8.86 -10.71
C ALA A 380 6.37 -8.84 -9.65
N TRP A 381 6.60 -9.96 -8.98
CA TRP A 381 7.70 -10.08 -8.02
C TRP A 381 9.03 -10.14 -8.76
N VAL A 382 10.04 -9.49 -8.16
CA VAL A 382 11.36 -9.38 -8.78
C VAL A 382 12.16 -10.68 -8.66
N ALA A 383 12.96 -10.98 -9.69
CA ALA A 383 13.96 -12.04 -9.68
C ALA A 383 15.17 -11.57 -10.51
N VAL A 384 16.08 -10.83 -9.89
CA VAL A 384 17.23 -10.24 -10.56
C VAL A 384 18.32 -11.31 -10.77
N ASP A 385 18.79 -11.42 -12.00
CA ASP A 385 20.03 -12.11 -12.31
C ASP A 385 21.21 -11.23 -11.87
N GLU A 386 22.02 -11.74 -10.93
CA GLU A 386 23.08 -10.96 -10.30
C GLU A 386 24.27 -10.68 -11.24
N GLU A 387 24.47 -11.48 -12.27
CA GLU A 387 25.56 -11.29 -13.22
C GLU A 387 25.24 -10.20 -14.23
N THR A 388 23.98 -10.15 -14.68
CA THR A 388 23.52 -9.23 -15.72
C THR A 388 22.81 -7.99 -15.16
N GLY A 389 22.28 -8.06 -13.93
CA GLY A 389 21.42 -7.04 -13.35
C GLY A 389 20.04 -6.97 -13.98
N ILE A 390 19.65 -7.96 -14.80
CA ILE A 390 18.35 -8.02 -15.47
C ILE A 390 17.36 -8.74 -14.58
N ASP A 391 16.17 -8.15 -14.40
CA ASP A 391 15.08 -8.84 -13.72
C ASP A 391 14.40 -9.84 -14.67
N ALA A 392 14.53 -11.11 -14.34
CA ALA A 392 13.99 -12.21 -15.11
C ALA A 392 12.47 -12.41 -14.92
N ALA A 393 11.88 -11.88 -13.85
CA ALA A 393 10.46 -12.02 -13.55
C ALA A 393 9.58 -10.91 -14.17
N GLY A 394 10.18 -9.86 -14.68
CA GLY A 394 9.48 -8.77 -15.34
C GLY A 394 8.74 -7.83 -14.39
N ALA A 395 9.35 -7.47 -13.26
CA ALA A 395 8.80 -6.51 -12.33
C ALA A 395 8.80 -5.09 -12.94
N ASP A 396 7.64 -4.51 -13.08
CA ASP A 396 7.48 -3.16 -13.62
C ASP A 396 8.13 -2.10 -12.72
N ASN A 397 8.09 -2.26 -11.39
CA ASN A 397 8.74 -1.35 -10.46
C ASN A 397 10.28 -1.38 -10.56
N TYR A 398 10.87 -2.41 -11.17
CA TYR A 398 12.31 -2.45 -11.45
C TYR A 398 12.72 -1.42 -12.52
N LEU A 399 11.75 -0.96 -13.31
CA LEU A 399 11.90 0.05 -14.35
C LEU A 399 11.61 1.48 -13.84
N THR A 400 11.14 1.63 -12.61
CA THR A 400 10.73 2.92 -12.05
C THR A 400 11.84 3.54 -11.21
N GLY A 401 11.81 4.86 -11.09
CA GLY A 401 12.69 5.63 -10.23
C GLY A 401 11.94 6.74 -9.51
N PRO A 402 12.60 7.49 -8.65
CA PRO A 402 11.99 8.59 -7.96
C PRO A 402 11.55 9.67 -8.96
N ALA A 403 10.24 9.90 -9.03
CA ALA A 403 9.65 11.06 -9.70
C ALA A 403 9.02 11.91 -8.61
N PRO A 404 9.80 12.76 -7.94
CA PRO A 404 9.39 13.42 -6.72
C PRO A 404 8.24 14.42 -6.99
N ASN A 405 7.37 14.57 -6.01
CA ASN A 405 6.37 15.61 -5.96
C ASN A 405 6.44 16.36 -4.63
N GLY A 406 5.71 17.46 -4.52
CA GLY A 406 5.79 18.34 -3.35
C GLY A 406 5.36 17.72 -2.02
N GLN A 407 4.80 16.51 -2.02
CA GLN A 407 4.42 15.80 -0.80
C GLN A 407 5.38 14.64 -0.44
N GLY A 408 6.53 14.55 -1.11
CA GLY A 408 7.50 13.49 -0.86
C GLY A 408 7.06 12.10 -1.31
N VAL A 409 6.07 12.02 -2.19
CA VAL A 409 5.59 10.77 -2.81
C VAL A 409 6.08 10.70 -4.24
N SER A 410 6.45 9.52 -4.72
CA SER A 410 6.87 9.36 -6.11
C SER A 410 5.71 9.26 -7.09
N GLY A 411 5.94 9.71 -8.32
CA GLY A 411 5.03 9.54 -9.45
C GLY A 411 5.12 8.11 -10.01
N TYR A 412 4.29 7.21 -9.53
CA TYR A 412 4.32 5.79 -9.91
C TYR A 412 4.05 5.53 -11.40
N ASN A 413 3.35 6.45 -12.07
CA ASN A 413 2.98 6.30 -13.49
C ASN A 413 3.86 7.16 -14.42
N SER A 414 5.01 7.63 -13.93
CA SER A 414 5.95 8.45 -14.69
C SER A 414 7.20 7.63 -15.00
N ALA A 415 7.11 6.74 -15.97
CA ALA A 415 8.21 5.91 -16.42
C ALA A 415 8.30 5.87 -17.94
N LEU A 416 9.52 5.85 -18.45
CA LEU A 416 9.84 5.71 -19.87
C LEU A 416 10.69 4.47 -20.09
N CYS A 417 10.52 3.83 -21.25
CA CYS A 417 11.34 2.69 -21.62
C CYS A 417 11.68 2.65 -23.11
N LYS A 418 12.58 1.76 -23.45
CA LYS A 418 12.78 1.21 -24.78
C LYS A 418 12.56 -0.30 -24.75
N ILE A 419 12.20 -0.87 -25.88
CA ILE A 419 12.00 -2.30 -26.06
C ILE A 419 12.91 -2.79 -27.18
N GLU A 420 13.63 -3.85 -26.91
CA GLU A 420 14.53 -4.53 -27.87
C GLU A 420 14.30 -6.04 -27.78
N LYS A 421 14.54 -6.76 -28.88
CA LYS A 421 14.49 -8.22 -28.85
C LYS A 421 15.57 -8.76 -27.91
N TYR A 422 15.19 -9.58 -26.94
CA TYR A 422 16.13 -10.20 -26.02
C TYR A 422 16.88 -11.34 -26.72
N THR A 423 18.22 -11.26 -26.72
CA THR A 423 19.10 -12.27 -27.34
C THR A 423 19.93 -13.04 -26.33
N GLY A 424 19.68 -12.86 -25.02
CA GLY A 424 20.33 -13.60 -23.96
C GLY A 424 19.82 -15.03 -23.81
N GLU A 425 20.21 -15.69 -22.73
CA GLU A 425 19.73 -17.03 -22.42
C GLU A 425 18.22 -17.05 -22.26
N ALA A 426 17.59 -18.18 -22.62
CA ALA A 426 16.17 -18.37 -22.44
C ALA A 426 15.82 -18.28 -20.95
N LEU A 427 14.87 -17.39 -20.63
CA LEU A 427 14.36 -17.28 -19.27
C LEU A 427 13.58 -18.55 -18.92
N ALA A 428 13.73 -19.01 -17.68
CA ALA A 428 12.87 -20.04 -17.14
C ALA A 428 11.40 -19.58 -17.20
N PRO A 429 10.43 -20.46 -17.54
CA PRO A 429 9.02 -20.12 -17.46
C PRO A 429 8.68 -19.55 -16.10
N ASP A 430 7.91 -18.48 -16.10
CA ASP A 430 7.51 -17.75 -14.87
C ASP A 430 6.78 -18.67 -13.86
N ALA A 431 6.13 -19.75 -14.34
CA ALA A 431 5.48 -20.79 -13.54
C ALA A 431 6.46 -21.68 -12.74
N GLU A 432 7.73 -21.71 -13.11
CA GLU A 432 8.73 -22.63 -12.54
C GLU A 432 9.51 -22.04 -11.34
N GLN A 433 9.13 -20.90 -10.81
CA GLN A 433 9.71 -20.48 -9.53
C GLN A 433 9.33 -21.51 -8.46
N PRO A 434 10.31 -22.26 -7.90
CA PRO A 434 10.01 -23.35 -7.01
C PRO A 434 9.26 -22.84 -5.78
N LEU A 435 8.15 -23.52 -5.45
CA LEU A 435 7.53 -23.38 -4.15
C LEU A 435 8.59 -23.74 -3.11
N ARG A 436 9.00 -22.78 -2.30
CA ARG A 436 9.80 -23.09 -1.12
C ARG A 436 8.84 -23.64 -0.08
N ILE A 437 8.97 -24.90 0.21
CA ILE A 437 8.35 -25.52 1.37
C ILE A 437 9.30 -25.26 2.52
N VAL A 438 8.85 -24.44 3.48
CA VAL A 438 9.56 -24.29 4.76
C VAL A 438 8.99 -25.33 5.70
N CYS A 439 9.76 -26.37 5.98
CA CYS A 439 9.38 -27.38 6.93
C CYS A 439 9.82 -26.97 8.35
N LYS A 440 8.97 -27.24 9.33
CA LYS A 440 9.19 -26.90 10.73
C LYS A 440 10.49 -27.46 11.31
N ASP A 441 10.96 -28.58 10.79
CA ASP A 441 12.10 -29.34 11.29
C ASP A 441 13.32 -29.32 10.36
N GLY A 442 13.37 -28.40 9.41
CA GLY A 442 14.54 -28.22 8.54
C GLY A 442 14.74 -29.34 7.52
N GLU A 443 13.71 -30.11 7.19
CA GLU A 443 13.74 -31.12 6.12
C GLU A 443 13.54 -30.53 4.73
#